data_2c44d528d8d8caa756605d728c0b9a1c
#
_entry.id   2c44d528d8d8caa756605d728c0b9a1c
#
_cell.length_a   1.000
_cell.length_b   1.000
_cell.length_c   1.000
_cell.angle_alpha   90.00
_cell.angle_beta   90.00
_cell.angle_gamma   90.00
#
_symmetry.space_group_name_H-M   'P 1'
#
loop_
_entity.id
_entity.type
_entity.pdbx_description
1 polymer ?
#
loop_
_entity_poly.entity_id
_entity_poly.type
_entity_poly.pdbx_seq_one_letter_code
_entity_poly.pdbx_strand_id
1 'polypeptide(L)'
;QRYAMPYGEQKAVLTDIGTEELAHLEMIAAIVHQLTRNLSAEELEAQGFAPYYIDHTAGIWPQAAGGVPFNACEFQSKGDPITDLFEDLAADGTTA
;
A
#
# COMPACT_ATOMS: atom_id res chain seq x y z
N GLN A 1 -1.93 -13.50 -2.64
CA GLN A 1 -3.31 -14.04 -2.71
C GLN A 1 -3.68 -14.51 -4.11
N ARG A 2 -3.39 -13.73 -5.14
CA ARG A 2 -3.73 -14.08 -6.52
C ARG A 2 -3.22 -15.47 -6.93
N TYR A 3 -2.01 -15.82 -6.53
CA TYR A 3 -1.42 -17.11 -6.86
C TYR A 3 -2.01 -18.28 -6.05
N ALA A 4 -2.64 -17.98 -4.92
CA ALA A 4 -3.31 -18.99 -4.10
C ALA A 4 -4.76 -19.22 -4.51
N MET A 5 -5.35 -18.32 -5.30
CA MET A 5 -6.76 -18.42 -5.71
C MET A 5 -6.94 -19.52 -6.75
N PRO A 6 -7.71 -20.56 -6.46
CA PRO A 6 -7.89 -21.70 -7.38
C PRO A 6 -8.93 -21.48 -8.47
N TYR A 7 -9.73 -20.41 -8.38
CA TYR A 7 -10.85 -20.14 -9.29
C TYR A 7 -10.49 -19.04 -10.27
N GLY A 8 -10.63 -19.30 -11.59
CA GLY A 8 -10.20 -18.38 -12.63
C GLY A 8 -10.91 -17.03 -12.63
N GLU A 9 -12.21 -17.00 -12.39
CA GLU A 9 -12.99 -15.75 -12.35
C GLU A 9 -12.59 -14.88 -11.16
N GLN A 10 -12.41 -15.49 -9.99
CA GLN A 10 -11.99 -14.78 -8.78
C GLN A 10 -10.53 -14.31 -8.89
N LYS A 11 -9.69 -15.09 -9.55
CA LYS A 11 -8.32 -14.68 -9.84
C LYS A 11 -8.28 -13.43 -10.73
N ALA A 12 -9.19 -13.35 -11.71
CA ALA A 12 -9.32 -12.17 -12.56
C ALA A 12 -9.76 -10.94 -11.75
N VAL A 13 -10.69 -11.10 -10.81
CA VAL A 13 -11.09 -10.02 -9.90
C VAL A 13 -9.92 -9.54 -9.05
N LEU A 14 -9.12 -10.45 -8.51
CA LEU A 14 -7.92 -10.08 -7.75
C LEU A 14 -6.91 -9.32 -8.61
N THR A 15 -6.79 -9.67 -9.89
CA THR A 15 -5.93 -8.93 -10.82
C THR A 15 -6.43 -7.50 -11.02
N ASP A 16 -7.73 -7.32 -11.16
CA ASP A 16 -8.34 -6.00 -11.30
C ASP A 16 -8.16 -5.16 -10.03
N ILE A 17 -8.41 -5.75 -8.87
CA ILE A 17 -8.20 -5.09 -7.57
C ILE A 17 -6.74 -4.65 -7.43
N GLY A 18 -5.79 -5.53 -7.70
CA GLY A 18 -4.36 -5.22 -7.61
C GLY A 18 -3.96 -4.08 -8.56
N THR A 19 -4.54 -4.03 -9.75
CA THR A 19 -4.32 -2.95 -10.70
C THR A 19 -4.86 -1.62 -10.17
N GLU A 20 -6.05 -1.64 -9.59
CA GLU A 20 -6.64 -0.44 -8.97
C GLU A 20 -5.82 0.04 -7.78
N GLU A 21 -5.31 -0.86 -6.95
CA GLU A 21 -4.45 -0.51 -5.83
C GLU A 21 -3.14 0.14 -6.28
N LEU A 22 -2.56 -0.30 -7.39
CA LEU A 22 -1.39 0.37 -7.99
C LEU A 22 -1.74 1.79 -8.45
N ALA A 23 -2.93 2.00 -9.00
CA ALA A 23 -3.39 3.33 -9.38
C ALA A 23 -3.62 4.22 -8.15
N HIS A 24 -4.19 3.69 -7.08
CA HIS A 24 -4.35 4.41 -5.80
C HIS A 24 -3.00 4.82 -5.23
N LEU A 25 -2.02 3.92 -5.24
CA LEU A 25 -0.66 4.22 -4.80
C LEU A 25 -0.07 5.38 -5.60
N GLU A 26 -0.22 5.37 -6.91
CA GLU A 26 0.28 6.44 -7.79
C GLU A 26 -0.40 7.78 -7.49
N MET A 27 -1.72 7.78 -7.29
CA MET A 27 -2.46 8.99 -6.95
C MET A 27 -2.00 9.60 -5.63
N ILE A 28 -1.85 8.78 -4.60
CA ILE A 28 -1.39 9.24 -3.29
C ILE A 28 0.04 9.76 -3.39
N ALA A 29 0.92 9.05 -4.10
CA ALA A 29 2.29 9.49 -4.31
C ALA A 29 2.35 10.83 -5.05
N ALA A 30 1.49 11.03 -6.04
CA ALA A 30 1.40 12.29 -6.76
C ALA A 30 0.96 13.45 -5.85
N ILE A 31 -0.01 13.21 -4.98
CA ILE A 31 -0.48 14.20 -4.00
C ILE A 31 0.65 14.56 -3.03
N VAL A 32 1.33 13.58 -2.49
CA VAL A 32 2.47 13.80 -1.59
C VAL A 32 3.56 14.60 -2.29
N HIS A 33 3.87 14.25 -3.53
CA HIS A 33 4.84 15.00 -4.34
C HIS A 33 4.42 16.46 -4.52
N GLN A 34 3.18 16.72 -4.88
CA GLN A 34 2.68 18.08 -5.07
C GLN A 34 2.71 18.91 -3.80
N LEU A 35 2.41 18.31 -2.66
CA LEU A 35 2.42 18.99 -1.36
C LEU A 35 3.82 19.31 -0.85
N THR A 36 4.81 18.50 -1.22
CA THR A 36 6.17 18.60 -0.67
C THR A 36 7.23 19.10 -1.64
N ARG A 37 6.92 19.23 -2.92
CA ARG A 37 7.92 19.52 -3.97
C ARG A 37 8.65 20.84 -3.79
N ASN A 38 8.05 21.82 -3.13
CA ASN A 38 8.64 23.15 -2.93
C ASN A 38 9.24 23.34 -1.53
N LEU A 39 9.24 22.31 -0.70
CA LEU A 39 9.80 22.36 0.63
C LEU A 39 11.32 22.19 0.58
N SER A 40 12.04 23.00 1.36
CA SER A 40 13.47 22.81 1.57
C SER A 40 13.74 21.59 2.46
N ALA A 41 14.98 21.11 2.45
CA ALA A 41 15.39 20.04 3.36
C ALA A 41 15.16 20.41 4.83
N GLU A 42 15.39 21.67 5.17
CA GLU A 42 15.16 22.19 6.52
C GLU A 42 13.68 22.17 6.92
N GLU A 43 12.79 22.53 6.00
CA GLU A 43 11.35 22.47 6.24
C GLU A 43 10.84 21.03 6.37
N LEU A 44 11.36 20.12 5.56
CA LEU A 44 11.03 18.70 5.65
C LEU A 44 11.48 18.11 7.00
N GLU A 45 12.67 18.47 7.46
CA GLU A 45 13.19 18.03 8.75
C GLU A 45 12.36 18.59 9.90
N ALA A 46 12.02 19.87 9.85
CA ALA A 46 11.22 20.55 10.89
C ALA A 46 9.83 19.91 11.05
N GLN A 47 9.28 19.34 9.98
CA GLN A 47 7.96 18.69 9.98
C GLN A 47 8.04 17.17 10.24
N GLY A 48 9.22 16.63 10.50
CA GLY A 48 9.40 15.22 10.81
C GLY A 48 9.48 14.30 9.58
N PHE A 49 9.70 14.84 8.39
CA PHE A 49 9.75 14.05 7.15
C PHE A 49 11.17 13.62 6.75
N ALA A 50 12.18 13.98 7.52
CA ALA A 50 13.57 13.63 7.21
C ALA A 50 13.81 12.15 6.92
N PRO A 51 13.24 11.18 7.67
CA PRO A 51 13.46 9.76 7.39
C PRO A 51 12.97 9.31 6.01
N TYR A 52 12.00 10.02 5.43
CA TYR A 52 11.41 9.67 4.13
C TYR A 52 12.13 10.30 2.96
N TYR A 53 12.75 11.47 3.14
CA TYR A 53 13.31 12.26 2.04
C TYR A 53 14.80 12.51 2.15
N ILE A 54 15.36 12.51 3.35
CA ILE A 54 16.74 12.96 3.61
C ILE A 54 17.60 11.84 4.15
N ASP A 55 17.16 11.20 5.22
CA ASP A 55 17.93 10.16 5.91
C ASP A 55 17.36 8.77 5.63
N HIS A 56 17.84 8.15 4.58
CA HIS A 56 17.42 6.80 4.19
C HIS A 56 18.05 5.69 5.04
N THR A 57 18.86 6.04 6.03
CA THR A 57 19.44 5.07 6.96
C THR A 57 18.49 4.73 8.12
N ALA A 58 17.43 5.49 8.29
CA ALA A 58 16.48 5.33 9.39
C ALA A 58 15.61 4.06 9.28
N GLY A 59 15.74 3.29 8.22
CA GLY A 59 15.06 2.00 8.10
C GLY A 59 13.54 2.08 8.01
N ILE A 60 13.04 2.94 7.13
CA ILE A 60 11.59 2.99 6.86
C ILE A 60 11.20 1.77 6.04
N TRP A 61 10.35 0.94 6.62
CA TRP A 61 9.85 -0.28 6.00
C TRP A 61 8.41 -0.11 5.54
N PRO A 62 7.98 -0.82 4.48
CA PRO A 62 6.56 -0.88 4.14
C PRO A 62 5.74 -1.34 5.35
N GLN A 63 4.67 -0.62 5.65
CA GLN A 63 3.90 -0.85 6.86
C GLN A 63 2.44 -0.48 6.64
N ALA A 64 1.56 -1.03 7.48
CA ALA A 64 0.16 -0.65 7.53
C ALA A 64 0.01 0.77 8.09
N ALA A 65 -1.15 1.38 7.88
CA ALA A 65 -1.45 2.73 8.34
C ALA A 65 -1.23 2.92 9.86
N GLY A 66 -1.43 1.86 10.64
CA GLY A 66 -1.19 1.88 12.09
C GLY A 66 0.26 1.75 12.51
N GLY A 67 1.20 1.64 11.57
CA GLY A 67 2.63 1.56 11.86
C GLY A 67 3.16 0.14 12.05
N VAL A 68 2.34 -0.89 11.82
CA VAL A 68 2.77 -2.29 11.92
C VAL A 68 3.47 -2.69 10.62
N PRO A 69 4.75 -3.10 10.65
CA PRO A 69 5.44 -3.54 9.44
C PRO A 69 4.80 -4.76 8.81
N PHE A 70 4.74 -4.80 7.48
CA PHE A 70 4.32 -5.98 6.76
C PHE A 70 5.38 -7.09 6.90
N ASN A 71 4.92 -8.33 7.03
CA ASN A 71 5.78 -9.51 7.05
C ASN A 71 5.27 -10.54 6.04
N ALA A 72 5.99 -11.65 5.88
CA ALA A 72 5.63 -12.67 4.89
C ALA A 72 4.20 -13.21 5.06
N CYS A 73 3.70 -13.27 6.28
CA CYS A 73 2.35 -13.74 6.56
C CYS A 73 1.27 -12.77 6.05
N GLU A 74 1.58 -11.49 5.94
CA GLU A 74 0.65 -10.47 5.45
C GLU A 74 0.44 -10.54 3.93
N PHE A 75 1.37 -11.14 3.21
CA PHE A 75 1.30 -11.26 1.75
C PHE A 75 0.70 -12.58 1.27
N GLN A 76 0.32 -13.45 2.19
CA GLN A 76 -0.24 -14.75 1.88
C GLN A 76 -1.73 -14.79 2.16
N SER A 77 -2.42 -15.69 1.46
CA SER A 77 -3.80 -16.03 1.81
C SER A 77 -3.84 -16.61 3.23
N LYS A 78 -4.71 -16.10 4.07
CA LYS A 78 -4.77 -16.44 5.50
C LYS A 78 -5.80 -17.52 5.81
N GLY A 79 -6.42 -18.08 4.82
CA GLY A 79 -7.43 -19.10 5.01
C GLY A 79 -8.18 -19.42 3.76
N ASP A 80 -9.50 -19.26 3.78
CA ASP A 80 -10.34 -19.47 2.60
C ASP A 80 -10.08 -18.35 1.59
N PRO A 81 -9.62 -18.68 0.36
CA PRO A 81 -9.35 -17.68 -0.67
C PRO A 81 -10.54 -16.79 -1.01
N ILE A 82 -11.76 -17.29 -0.89
CA ILE A 82 -12.97 -16.50 -1.15
C ILE A 82 -13.20 -15.47 -0.05
N THR A 83 -12.97 -15.82 1.20
CA THR A 83 -13.05 -14.87 2.32
C THR A 83 -12.02 -13.76 2.16
N ASP A 84 -10.79 -14.12 1.80
CA ASP A 84 -9.72 -13.15 1.54
C ASP A 84 -10.12 -12.19 0.41
N LEU A 85 -10.73 -12.69 -0.65
CA LEU A 85 -11.22 -11.87 -1.77
C LEU A 85 -12.28 -10.87 -1.31
N PHE A 86 -13.22 -11.26 -0.45
CA PHE A 86 -14.24 -10.35 0.07
C PHE A 86 -13.62 -9.26 0.94
N GLU A 87 -12.61 -9.58 1.71
CA GLU A 87 -11.87 -8.59 2.51
C GLU A 87 -11.15 -7.58 1.61
N ASP A 88 -10.53 -8.05 0.53
CA ASP A 88 -9.85 -7.19 -0.45
C ASP A 88 -10.84 -6.26 -1.15
N LEU A 89 -11.99 -6.78 -1.57
CA LEU A 89 -13.03 -5.97 -2.20
C LEU A 89 -13.55 -4.87 -1.26
N ALA A 90 -13.73 -5.20 0.02
CA ALA A 90 -14.15 -4.23 1.02
C ALA A 90 -13.09 -3.14 1.23
N ALA A 91 -11.82 -3.51 1.28
CA ALA A 91 -10.72 -2.58 1.44
C ALA A 91 -10.59 -1.65 0.23
N ASP A 92 -10.65 -2.18 -0.99
CA ASP A 92 -10.59 -1.40 -2.23
C ASP A 92 -11.76 -0.40 -2.31
N GLY A 93 -12.97 -0.85 -2.02
CA GLY A 93 -14.14 0.02 -1.99
C GLY A 93 -14.05 1.13 -0.95
N THR A 94 -13.34 0.91 0.15
CA THR A 94 -13.12 1.93 1.18
C THR A 94 -12.08 2.95 0.72
N THR A 95 -11.08 2.53 -0.02
CA THR A 95 -10.01 3.41 -0.52
C THR A 95 -10.50 4.27 -1.69
N ALA A 96 -11.30 3.69 -2.53
CA ALA A 96 -11.85 4.39 -3.70
C ALA A 96 -12.85 5.48 -3.31
#